data_98db593c54d6892b7efb8469baa77b60
#
_entry.id   98db593c54d6892b7efb8469baa77b60
#
_cell.length_a   1.000
_cell.length_b   1.000
_cell.length_c   1.000
_cell.angle_alpha   90.00
_cell.angle_beta   90.00
_cell.angle_gamma   90.00
#
_symmetry.space_group_name_H-M   'P 1'
#
loop_
_entity.id
_entity.type
_entity.pdbx_description
1 polymer ?
#
loop_
_entity_poly.entity_id
_entity_poly.type
_entity_poly.pdbx_seq_one_letter_code
_entity_poly.pdbx_strand_id
1 'polypeptide(L)'
;MSRLDSVIRRLTAQRDCLGHAADLISTVPGPVLELGLGNGRTYSHLRDLLPEREIFVFDRQITAHPDSIPEDSHLVIGDFSETLPGALRLIGASAALAHADFGSSGDETVNRSTSALLSKALSELMAPDGVIVSDQFLELDGWTPQPLPEGVPAERYFILRT
;
A
#
# COMPACT_ATOMS: atom_id res chain seq x y z
N MET A 1 19.39 -20.22 -2.83
CA MET A 1 18.35 -19.50 -3.57
C MET A 1 18.99 -18.33 -4.28
N SER A 2 18.71 -18.15 -5.59
CA SER A 2 19.25 -17.04 -6.36
C SER A 2 18.59 -15.71 -6.00
N ARG A 3 19.26 -14.59 -6.32
CA ARG A 3 18.66 -13.26 -6.19
C ARG A 3 17.41 -13.11 -7.08
N LEU A 4 17.43 -13.77 -8.25
CA LEU A 4 16.29 -13.81 -9.16
C LEU A 4 15.09 -14.50 -8.52
N ASP A 5 15.29 -15.68 -7.92
CA ASP A 5 14.21 -16.40 -7.21
C ASP A 5 13.62 -15.57 -6.06
N SER A 6 14.48 -14.83 -5.35
CA SER A 6 14.03 -13.93 -4.29
C SER A 6 13.14 -12.80 -4.82
N VAL A 7 13.51 -12.19 -5.96
CA VAL A 7 12.71 -11.15 -6.61
C VAL A 7 11.38 -11.71 -7.12
N ILE A 8 11.40 -12.85 -7.80
CA ILE A 8 10.19 -13.50 -8.32
C ILE A 8 9.21 -13.78 -7.16
N ARG A 9 9.68 -14.36 -6.06
CA ARG A 9 8.82 -14.64 -4.90
C ARG A 9 8.26 -13.37 -4.27
N ARG A 10 9.05 -12.30 -4.19
CA ARG A 10 8.56 -11.02 -3.68
C ARG A 10 7.44 -10.47 -4.57
N LEU A 11 7.67 -10.42 -5.87
CA LEU A 11 6.68 -9.89 -6.82
C LEU A 11 5.41 -10.75 -6.88
N THR A 12 5.56 -12.08 -6.78
CA THR A 12 4.41 -12.99 -6.69
C THR A 12 3.60 -12.71 -5.43
N ALA A 13 4.26 -12.58 -4.27
CA ALA A 13 3.59 -12.26 -3.02
C ALA A 13 2.85 -10.91 -3.08
N GLN A 14 3.47 -9.87 -3.65
CA GLN A 14 2.80 -8.58 -3.87
C GLN A 14 1.54 -8.74 -4.70
N ARG A 15 1.66 -9.35 -5.87
CA ARG A 15 0.54 -9.57 -6.79
C ARG A 15 -0.60 -10.31 -6.12
N ASP A 16 -0.30 -11.41 -5.44
CA ASP A 16 -1.32 -12.30 -4.87
C ASP A 16 -1.99 -11.63 -3.64
N CYS A 17 -1.23 -10.91 -2.81
CA CYS A 17 -1.79 -10.13 -1.70
C CYS A 17 -2.68 -8.98 -2.18
N LEU A 18 -2.30 -8.26 -3.23
CA LEU A 18 -3.12 -7.19 -3.81
C LEU A 18 -4.40 -7.74 -4.45
N GLY A 19 -4.34 -8.89 -5.13
CA GLY A 19 -5.53 -9.56 -5.66
C GLY A 19 -6.50 -9.96 -4.54
N HIS A 20 -5.99 -10.57 -3.48
CA HIS A 20 -6.80 -10.93 -2.31
C HIS A 20 -7.41 -9.71 -1.61
N ALA A 21 -6.64 -8.63 -1.45
CA ALA A 21 -7.14 -7.39 -0.87
C ALA A 21 -8.24 -6.75 -1.74
N ALA A 22 -8.11 -6.78 -3.06
CA ALA A 22 -9.15 -6.29 -3.98
C ALA A 22 -10.48 -7.02 -3.77
N ASP A 23 -10.44 -8.35 -3.56
CA ASP A 23 -11.63 -9.15 -3.23
C ASP A 23 -12.23 -8.74 -1.87
N LEU A 24 -11.39 -8.56 -0.86
CA LEU A 24 -11.81 -8.18 0.50
C LEU A 24 -12.53 -6.83 0.53
N ILE A 25 -12.13 -5.88 -0.30
CA ILE A 25 -12.73 -4.54 -0.35
C ILE A 25 -13.87 -4.40 -1.37
N SER A 26 -14.31 -5.49 -1.99
CA SER A 26 -15.31 -5.44 -3.08
C SER A 26 -16.58 -4.66 -2.74
N THR A 27 -16.99 -4.67 -1.48
CA THR A 27 -18.18 -3.95 -0.96
C THR A 27 -17.82 -2.71 -0.13
N VAL A 28 -16.54 -2.42 0.07
CA VAL A 28 -16.09 -1.27 0.88
C VAL A 28 -15.95 -0.05 -0.04
N PRO A 29 -16.67 1.05 0.20
CA PRO A 29 -16.52 2.26 -0.60
C PRO A 29 -15.21 2.99 -0.28
N GLY A 30 -14.74 3.79 -1.23
CA GLY A 30 -13.58 4.66 -1.05
C GLY A 30 -12.45 4.40 -2.03
N PRO A 31 -11.49 5.33 -2.09
CA PRO A 31 -10.32 5.24 -2.97
C PRO A 31 -9.28 4.24 -2.44
N VAL A 32 -8.24 4.05 -3.23
CA VAL A 32 -7.04 3.28 -2.90
C VAL A 32 -5.89 4.23 -2.64
N LEU A 33 -5.05 3.93 -1.66
CA LEU A 33 -3.79 4.63 -1.39
C LEU A 33 -2.61 3.72 -1.76
N GLU A 34 -1.74 4.21 -2.62
CA GLU A 34 -0.45 3.59 -2.93
C GLU A 34 0.64 4.41 -2.25
N LEU A 35 1.23 3.87 -1.20
CA LEU A 35 2.28 4.52 -0.41
C LEU A 35 3.64 3.98 -0.82
N GLY A 36 4.30 4.72 -1.70
CA GLY A 36 5.51 4.31 -2.39
C GLY A 36 5.22 3.83 -3.81
N LEU A 37 5.42 4.69 -4.80
CA LEU A 37 5.25 4.34 -6.22
C LEU A 37 6.39 3.45 -6.74
N GLY A 38 7.61 3.74 -6.32
CA GLY A 38 8.80 3.06 -6.80
C GLY A 38 8.88 3.05 -8.31
N ASN A 39 8.93 1.87 -8.93
CA ASN A 39 8.93 1.73 -10.39
C ASN A 39 7.52 1.63 -11.02
N GLY A 40 6.45 1.76 -10.23
CA GLY A 40 5.07 1.81 -10.70
C GLY A 40 4.40 0.45 -10.96
N ARG A 41 5.03 -0.67 -10.64
CA ARG A 41 4.48 -2.01 -10.95
C ARG A 41 3.21 -2.31 -10.17
N THR A 42 3.19 -2.00 -8.89
CA THR A 42 2.03 -2.23 -8.02
C THR A 42 0.90 -1.27 -8.35
N TYR A 43 1.21 -0.01 -8.64
CA TYR A 43 0.22 0.95 -9.14
C TYR A 43 -0.44 0.46 -10.45
N SER A 44 0.36 0.04 -11.43
CA SER A 44 -0.17 -0.50 -12.69
C SER A 44 -1.06 -1.71 -12.45
N HIS A 45 -0.65 -2.63 -11.57
CA HIS A 45 -1.44 -3.81 -11.22
C HIS A 45 -2.76 -3.45 -10.51
N LEU A 46 -2.72 -2.48 -9.59
CA LEU A 46 -3.93 -1.99 -8.91
C LEU A 46 -4.91 -1.33 -9.89
N ARG A 47 -4.41 -0.61 -10.91
CA ARG A 47 -5.25 -0.07 -11.99
C ARG A 47 -5.99 -1.16 -12.77
N ASP A 48 -5.32 -2.29 -13.05
CA ASP A 48 -5.93 -3.43 -13.72
C ASP A 48 -6.96 -4.14 -12.82
N LEU A 49 -6.66 -4.31 -11.54
CA LEU A 49 -7.56 -4.96 -10.58
C LEU A 49 -8.80 -4.11 -10.25
N LEU A 50 -8.64 -2.79 -10.16
CA LEU A 50 -9.62 -1.86 -9.64
C LEU A 50 -9.83 -0.68 -10.61
N PRO A 51 -10.26 -0.94 -11.87
CA PRO A 51 -10.30 0.09 -12.93
C PRO A 51 -11.25 1.25 -12.62
N GLU A 52 -12.29 1.01 -11.80
CA GLU A 52 -13.30 2.02 -11.46
C GLU A 52 -12.96 2.82 -10.18
N ARG A 53 -11.86 2.49 -9.50
CA ARG A 53 -11.48 3.19 -8.26
C ARG A 53 -10.44 4.26 -8.52
N GLU A 54 -10.55 5.37 -7.80
CA GLU A 54 -9.47 6.35 -7.71
C GLU A 54 -8.32 5.76 -6.91
N ILE A 55 -7.09 5.96 -7.39
CA ILE A 55 -5.86 5.52 -6.73
C ILE A 55 -4.99 6.75 -6.52
N PHE A 56 -4.82 7.16 -5.27
CA PHE A 56 -3.93 8.26 -4.89
C PHE A 56 -2.56 7.70 -4.50
N VAL A 57 -1.53 8.26 -5.11
CA VAL A 57 -0.14 7.82 -4.93
C VAL A 57 0.64 8.85 -4.14
N PHE A 58 1.37 8.38 -3.14
CA PHE A 58 2.27 9.19 -2.32
C PHE A 58 3.70 8.66 -2.45
N ASP A 59 4.62 9.49 -2.89
CA ASP A 59 6.04 9.14 -2.98
C ASP A 59 6.92 10.39 -2.84
N ARG A 60 8.15 10.22 -2.43
CA ARG A 60 9.12 11.32 -2.34
C ARG A 60 9.63 11.78 -3.71
N GLN A 61 9.62 10.88 -4.69
CA GLN A 61 10.13 11.14 -6.04
C GLN A 61 9.47 10.23 -7.07
N ILE A 62 9.48 10.65 -8.31
CA ILE A 62 8.98 9.85 -9.43
C ILE A 62 10.16 9.08 -10.05
N THR A 63 10.13 7.74 -9.95
CA THR A 63 11.10 6.84 -10.60
C THR A 63 10.41 5.78 -11.46
N ALA A 64 9.07 5.87 -11.57
CA ALA A 64 8.26 4.93 -12.30
C ALA A 64 8.38 5.12 -13.82
N HIS A 65 8.05 4.06 -14.57
CA HIS A 65 7.87 4.14 -16.00
C HIS A 65 6.73 5.12 -16.34
N PRO A 66 6.84 5.95 -17.40
CA PRO A 66 5.82 6.96 -17.75
C PRO A 66 4.39 6.40 -17.78
N ASP A 67 4.19 5.18 -18.31
CA ASP A 67 2.88 4.54 -18.39
C ASP A 67 2.32 4.08 -17.02
N SER A 68 3.13 4.16 -15.97
CA SER A 68 2.77 3.77 -14.60
C SER A 68 2.82 4.96 -13.62
N ILE A 69 2.68 6.17 -14.14
CA ILE A 69 2.57 7.40 -13.34
C ILE A 69 1.11 7.84 -13.36
N PRO A 70 0.47 8.09 -12.19
CA PRO A 70 -0.88 8.62 -12.17
C PRO A 70 -0.94 10.05 -12.70
N GLU A 71 -2.15 10.53 -12.97
CA GLU A 71 -2.38 11.95 -13.28
C GLU A 71 -1.97 12.82 -12.08
N ASP A 72 -1.61 14.07 -12.34
CA ASP A 72 -1.12 15.03 -11.34
C ASP A 72 -2.09 15.21 -10.15
N SER A 73 -3.40 15.10 -10.41
CA SER A 73 -4.44 15.18 -9.37
C SER A 73 -4.42 14.02 -8.38
N HIS A 74 -3.78 12.91 -8.72
CA HIS A 74 -3.70 11.68 -7.94
C HIS A 74 -2.26 11.37 -7.47
N LEU A 75 -1.31 12.28 -7.72
CA LEU A 75 0.09 12.11 -7.37
C LEU A 75 0.52 13.17 -6.35
N VAL A 76 0.95 12.72 -5.17
CA VAL A 76 1.41 13.58 -4.09
C VAL A 76 2.90 13.33 -3.87
N ILE A 77 3.72 14.32 -4.19
CA ILE A 77 5.17 14.24 -4.04
C ILE A 77 5.60 14.93 -2.76
N GLY A 78 6.30 14.20 -1.91
CA GLY A 78 6.85 14.68 -0.65
C GLY A 78 7.05 13.55 0.36
N ASP A 79 7.65 13.87 1.49
CA ASP A 79 7.79 12.93 2.59
C ASP A 79 6.42 12.57 3.20
N PHE A 80 6.24 11.34 3.65
CA PHE A 80 4.98 10.89 4.27
C PHE A 80 4.62 11.72 5.51
N SER A 81 5.62 12.19 6.26
CA SER A 81 5.38 13.04 7.43
C SER A 81 4.77 14.40 7.08
N GLU A 82 4.95 14.86 5.85
CA GLU A 82 4.43 16.14 5.34
C GLU A 82 3.13 15.95 4.55
N THR A 83 3.03 14.86 3.79
CA THR A 83 1.95 14.65 2.81
C THR A 83 0.73 13.93 3.38
N LEU A 84 0.91 12.98 4.29
CA LEU A 84 -0.21 12.23 4.88
C LEU A 84 -1.05 13.04 5.87
N PRO A 85 -0.49 13.96 6.69
CA PRO A 85 -1.32 14.89 7.44
C PRO A 85 -2.19 15.73 6.50
N GLY A 86 -3.50 15.63 6.64
CA GLY A 86 -4.45 16.33 5.76
C GLY A 86 -4.77 15.61 4.43
N ALA A 87 -4.18 14.44 4.16
CA ALA A 87 -4.48 13.65 2.96
C ALA A 87 -5.98 13.35 2.80
N LEU A 88 -6.72 13.17 3.89
CA LEU A 88 -8.18 12.94 3.85
C LEU A 88 -8.91 14.05 3.09
N ARG A 89 -8.46 15.30 3.20
CA ARG A 89 -9.05 16.43 2.47
C ARG A 89 -8.78 16.35 0.97
N LEU A 90 -7.63 15.83 0.56
CA LEU A 90 -7.26 15.64 -0.83
C LEU A 90 -8.03 14.47 -1.45
N ILE A 91 -8.05 13.33 -0.77
CA ILE A 91 -8.70 12.11 -1.27
C ILE A 91 -10.21 12.14 -1.18
N GLY A 92 -10.79 13.08 -0.43
CA GLY A 92 -12.22 13.36 -0.37
C GLY A 92 -13.07 12.35 0.40
N ALA A 93 -12.56 11.16 0.67
CA ALA A 93 -13.23 10.09 1.42
C ALA A 93 -12.22 9.17 2.09
N SER A 94 -12.65 8.42 3.11
CA SER A 94 -11.80 7.38 3.73
C SER A 94 -11.48 6.27 2.74
N ALA A 95 -10.25 5.79 2.76
CA ALA A 95 -9.76 4.82 1.79
C ALA A 95 -10.22 3.38 2.09
N ALA A 96 -10.62 2.66 1.05
CA ALA A 96 -10.98 1.24 1.17
C ALA A 96 -9.74 0.33 1.26
N LEU A 97 -8.66 0.69 0.55
CA LEU A 97 -7.42 -0.07 0.50
C LEU A 97 -6.22 0.88 0.63
N ALA A 98 -5.24 0.50 1.40
CA ALA A 98 -3.90 1.08 1.36
C ALA A 98 -2.86 -0.01 1.08
N HIS A 99 -1.97 0.24 0.14
CA HIS A 99 -0.78 -0.57 -0.10
C HIS A 99 0.45 0.22 0.29
N ALA A 100 1.32 -0.37 1.10
CA ALA A 100 2.54 0.25 1.60
C ALA A 100 3.75 -0.69 1.41
N ASP A 101 4.58 -0.39 0.41
CA ASP A 101 5.85 -1.10 0.14
C ASP A 101 7.01 -0.14 0.34
N PHE A 102 7.56 -0.09 1.55
CA PHE A 102 8.58 0.88 1.96
C PHE A 102 9.83 0.26 2.62
N GLY A 103 9.83 -1.05 2.84
CA GLY A 103 10.90 -1.77 3.55
C GLY A 103 12.19 -2.00 2.75
N SER A 104 12.45 -1.21 1.71
CA SER A 104 13.59 -1.42 0.80
C SER A 104 14.92 -0.82 1.28
N SER A 105 14.93 -0.02 2.33
CA SER A 105 16.13 0.73 2.76
C SER A 105 17.21 -0.15 3.40
N GLY A 106 16.86 -1.36 3.87
CA GLY A 106 17.77 -2.21 4.64
C GLY A 106 18.13 -1.66 6.03
N ASP A 107 17.60 -0.50 6.40
CA ASP A 107 17.78 0.14 7.70
C ASP A 107 16.54 -0.08 8.57
N GLU A 108 16.67 -0.94 9.57
CA GLU A 108 15.57 -1.29 10.49
C GLU A 108 15.06 -0.07 11.29
N THR A 109 15.93 0.90 11.58
CA THR A 109 15.53 2.11 12.32
C THR A 109 14.63 2.98 11.46
N VAL A 110 14.99 3.17 10.19
CA VAL A 110 14.16 3.92 9.23
C VAL A 110 12.84 3.20 9.00
N ASN A 111 12.86 1.88 8.79
CA ASN A 111 11.64 1.10 8.60
C ASN A 111 10.72 1.21 9.82
N ARG A 112 11.23 1.12 11.04
CA ARG A 112 10.45 1.24 12.27
C ARG A 112 9.81 2.62 12.43
N SER A 113 10.56 3.70 12.16
CA SER A 113 10.02 5.06 12.24
C SER A 113 8.94 5.30 11.18
N THR A 114 9.14 4.78 9.97
CA THR A 114 8.14 4.85 8.89
C THR A 114 6.91 4.02 9.23
N SER A 115 7.07 2.80 9.77
CA SER A 115 5.93 1.98 10.23
C SER A 115 5.08 2.70 11.28
N ALA A 116 5.71 3.35 12.27
CA ALA A 116 5.00 4.09 13.31
C ALA A 116 4.22 5.29 12.73
N LEU A 117 4.83 6.02 11.80
CA LEU A 117 4.18 7.14 11.11
C LEU A 117 2.99 6.65 10.28
N LEU A 118 3.16 5.59 9.50
CA LEU A 118 2.10 5.01 8.66
C LEU A 118 0.98 4.43 9.50
N SER A 119 1.28 3.74 10.61
CA SER A 119 0.26 3.22 11.53
C SER A 119 -0.65 4.34 12.03
N LYS A 120 -0.07 5.47 12.46
CA LYS A 120 -0.84 6.63 12.88
C LYS A 120 -1.66 7.23 11.75
N ALA A 121 -1.06 7.49 10.60
CA ALA A 121 -1.75 8.12 9.47
C ALA A 121 -2.89 7.23 8.93
N LEU A 122 -2.64 5.93 8.75
CA LEU A 122 -3.63 5.00 8.20
C LEU A 122 -4.80 4.76 9.15
N SER A 123 -4.59 4.83 10.49
CA SER A 123 -5.71 4.77 11.43
C SER A 123 -6.76 5.87 11.22
N GLU A 124 -6.36 7.01 10.66
CA GLU A 124 -7.23 8.17 10.39
C GLU A 124 -7.76 8.19 8.96
N LEU A 125 -7.05 7.56 8.02
CA LEU A 125 -7.35 7.63 6.58
C LEU A 125 -8.22 6.48 6.07
N MET A 126 -8.27 5.36 6.79
CA MET A 126 -8.97 4.15 6.31
C MET A 126 -10.46 4.16 6.63
N ALA A 127 -11.24 3.61 5.72
CA ALA A 127 -12.68 3.36 5.93
C ALA A 127 -12.91 2.21 6.91
N PRO A 128 -14.08 2.15 7.58
CA PRO A 128 -14.53 0.94 8.26
C PRO A 128 -14.52 -0.25 7.28
N ASP A 129 -14.10 -1.42 7.75
CA ASP A 129 -13.86 -2.62 6.93
C ASP A 129 -12.76 -2.45 5.86
N GLY A 130 -12.01 -1.36 5.90
CA GLY A 130 -10.88 -1.12 5.01
C GLY A 130 -9.74 -2.11 5.22
N VAL A 131 -8.90 -2.26 4.21
CA VAL A 131 -7.80 -3.22 4.18
C VAL A 131 -6.47 -2.50 3.96
N ILE A 132 -5.45 -2.90 4.71
CA ILE A 132 -4.06 -2.48 4.50
C ILE A 132 -3.23 -3.69 4.08
N VAL A 133 -2.44 -3.54 3.01
CA VAL A 133 -1.43 -4.50 2.58
C VAL A 133 -0.06 -3.85 2.72
N SER A 134 0.85 -4.46 3.45
CA SER A 134 2.18 -3.88 3.70
C SER A 134 3.28 -4.94 3.67
N ASP A 135 4.48 -4.55 3.21
CA ASP A 135 5.70 -5.37 3.31
C ASP A 135 6.35 -5.31 4.69
N GLN A 136 5.91 -4.38 5.55
CA GLN A 136 6.35 -4.23 6.93
C GLN A 136 5.17 -4.35 7.88
N PHE A 137 5.42 -4.86 9.08
CA PHE A 137 4.40 -4.91 10.13
C PHE A 137 4.00 -3.50 10.56
N LEU A 138 2.69 -3.24 10.61
CA LEU A 138 2.10 -2.01 11.11
C LEU A 138 1.32 -2.32 12.40
N GLU A 139 1.62 -1.58 13.45
CA GLU A 139 0.93 -1.70 14.73
C GLU A 139 -0.30 -0.79 14.74
N LEU A 140 -1.47 -1.38 14.64
CA LEU A 140 -2.75 -0.69 14.50
C LEU A 140 -3.76 -1.26 15.50
N ASP A 141 -4.19 -0.45 16.45
CA ASP A 141 -5.17 -0.84 17.46
C ASP A 141 -6.53 -1.13 16.82
N GLY A 142 -7.11 -2.28 17.15
CA GLY A 142 -8.42 -2.69 16.62
C GLY A 142 -8.39 -3.30 15.21
N TRP A 143 -7.22 -3.43 14.60
CA TRP A 143 -7.06 -4.08 13.30
C TRP A 143 -6.77 -5.57 13.45
N THR A 144 -7.36 -6.37 12.57
CA THR A 144 -7.25 -7.83 12.60
C THR A 144 -6.42 -8.33 11.43
N PRO A 145 -5.35 -9.10 11.68
CA PRO A 145 -4.62 -9.77 10.62
C PRO A 145 -5.51 -10.71 9.81
N GLN A 146 -5.40 -10.64 8.50
CA GLN A 146 -6.10 -11.54 7.58
C GLN A 146 -5.16 -12.65 7.12
N PRO A 147 -5.71 -13.83 6.77
CA PRO A 147 -4.91 -14.89 6.16
C PRO A 147 -4.23 -14.43 4.89
N LEU A 148 -2.98 -14.84 4.71
CA LEU A 148 -2.27 -14.61 3.45
C LEU A 148 -2.73 -15.59 2.38
N PRO A 149 -2.66 -15.21 1.09
CA PRO A 149 -2.90 -16.14 -0.01
C PRO A 149 -1.98 -17.37 0.05
N GLU A 150 -2.45 -18.48 -0.50
CA GLU A 150 -1.66 -19.72 -0.59
C GLU A 150 -0.33 -19.47 -1.30
N GLY A 151 0.75 -20.00 -0.73
CA GLY A 151 2.11 -19.83 -1.26
C GLY A 151 2.84 -18.55 -0.87
N VAL A 152 2.17 -17.60 -0.21
CA VAL A 152 2.82 -16.40 0.34
C VAL A 152 3.41 -16.76 1.71
N PRO A 153 4.76 -16.67 1.89
CA PRO A 153 5.37 -16.96 3.18
C PRO A 153 4.93 -15.98 4.26
N ALA A 154 4.74 -16.48 5.49
CA ALA A 154 4.53 -15.65 6.66
C ALA A 154 5.64 -14.58 6.79
N GLU A 155 5.31 -13.41 7.31
CA GLU A 155 6.24 -12.28 7.51
C GLU A 155 6.77 -11.64 6.21
N ARG A 156 6.31 -12.11 5.04
CA ARG A 156 6.69 -11.51 3.77
C ARG A 156 5.82 -10.30 3.42
N TYR A 157 4.55 -10.40 3.75
CA TYR A 157 3.53 -9.38 3.65
C TYR A 157 2.58 -9.49 4.81
N PHE A 158 1.90 -8.39 5.09
CA PHE A 158 0.88 -8.30 6.13
C PHE A 158 -0.40 -7.77 5.49
N ILE A 159 -1.53 -8.39 5.79
CA ILE A 159 -2.85 -7.93 5.40
C ILE A 159 -3.62 -7.69 6.69
N LEU A 160 -4.05 -6.45 6.89
CA LEU A 160 -4.80 -6.02 8.07
C LEU A 160 -6.17 -5.48 7.65
N ARG A 161 -7.19 -5.73 8.47
CA ARG A 161 -8.55 -5.22 8.26
C ARG A 161 -9.09 -4.60 9.54
N THR A 162 -9.81 -3.46 9.44
CA THR A 162 -10.48 -2.83 10.59
C THR A 162 -11.61 -3.68 11.12
#